data_f1bbe93ed2577c064a71718d17ecf185
#
_entry.id   f1bbe93ed2577c064a71718d17ecf185
#
_cell.length_a   1.000
_cell.length_b   1.000
_cell.length_c   1.000
_cell.angle_alpha   90.00
_cell.angle_beta   90.00
_cell.angle_gamma   90.00
#
_symmetry.space_group_name_H-M   'P 1'
#
loop_
_entity.id
_entity.type
_entity.pdbx_description
1 polymer ?
#
loop_
_entity_poly.entity_id
_entity_poly.type
_entity_poly.pdbx_seq_one_letter_code
_entity_poly.pdbx_strand_id
1 'polypeptide(L)'
;MRIPILLAAVALLASGQHPDAKSEGARLFIRNCSACHGDTGKGGRGPDLTTGDWKHGGSVDDLIRSITQGIPGTQMPPINMPDEQAKSIAEYLFSITAKKNETPTGSEALGRTLFFGSANCSACHMFAGRGGVLGPDLTNSRARYQASALTTKMATPIPMIEAAGHRGVAKGEDTFTLQMMDSQQRWHLLNKRDLTNPIRKLEVPHPNIAAKDRNDIAAFLINASTTYDPATDWKPAPDLNVTFDRLKNAAAEPQNWLTYWGGLEGRHYSGLKQITPANAAQLKSTFTYQLGGNTVETTPIVVDGMMFVTGPLNNASALDAKTGRRLWNYTRQLPKVASHCTVMTNRGFAILGDRLYMATLDTHLVALDAKSGNVIWDIEVDDYKKGFSITHAPLAIDGKIIVGVTSGECALTGFVDAYDARTGKKLWRTHSTPQPGDPNRKSWNPEKSADFGGSPTWTTGTYDADTDTLYWQTGNPGPDYDGTVRAGDNLYSCSVLALDAKTGKMKWWFQFTPHDCLLYTSPSPRD
;
A
#
# COMPACT_ATOMS: atom_id res chain seq x y z
N MET A 1 -70.73 30.90 15.37
CA MET A 1 -69.94 31.70 14.41
C MET A 1 -68.60 31.07 14.26
N ARG A 2 -68.41 30.31 13.22
CA ARG A 2 -67.13 29.55 12.93
C ARG A 2 -66.49 30.25 11.74
N ILE A 3 -65.26 30.69 11.93
CA ILE A 3 -64.38 31.22 10.85
C ILE A 3 -63.41 30.16 10.48
N PRO A 4 -63.25 29.70 9.22
CA PRO A 4 -62.17 28.83 8.79
C PRO A 4 -60.99 29.69 8.35
N ILE A 5 -59.82 29.37 8.89
CA ILE A 5 -58.53 29.91 8.46
C ILE A 5 -58.04 29.04 7.33
N LEU A 6 -57.96 29.62 6.13
CA LEU A 6 -57.32 28.99 4.95
C LEU A 6 -55.81 29.30 4.99
N LEU A 7 -54.99 28.30 5.25
CA LEU A 7 -53.54 28.38 5.04
C LEU A 7 -53.23 27.88 3.61
N ALA A 8 -52.93 28.82 2.74
CA ALA A 8 -52.34 28.51 1.44
C ALA A 8 -50.80 28.49 1.57
N ALA A 9 -50.23 27.31 1.62
CA ALA A 9 -48.79 27.14 1.49
C ALA A 9 -48.42 27.10 0.00
N VAL A 10 -47.89 28.20 -0.51
CA VAL A 10 -47.27 28.24 -1.84
C VAL A 10 -45.86 27.70 -1.71
N ALA A 11 -45.66 26.43 -2.08
CA ALA A 11 -44.34 25.86 -2.28
C ALA A 11 -43.86 26.27 -3.68
N LEU A 12 -43.00 27.26 -3.77
CA LEU A 12 -42.22 27.53 -4.96
C LEU A 12 -41.16 26.40 -5.09
N LEU A 13 -41.48 25.41 -5.88
CA LEU A 13 -40.49 24.48 -6.40
C LEU A 13 -39.66 25.22 -7.47
N ALA A 14 -38.47 25.67 -7.09
CA ALA A 14 -37.45 26.04 -8.05
C ALA A 14 -37.04 24.75 -8.76
N SER A 15 -37.57 24.51 -9.97
CA SER A 15 -37.12 23.46 -10.87
C SER A 15 -35.75 23.83 -11.42
N GLY A 16 -34.68 23.56 -10.65
CA GLY A 16 -33.35 23.44 -11.18
C GLY A 16 -33.33 22.22 -12.09
N GLN A 17 -33.06 22.41 -13.36
CA GLN A 17 -32.88 21.33 -14.32
C GLN A 17 -31.70 20.48 -13.87
N HIS A 18 -31.98 19.31 -13.26
CA HIS A 18 -30.98 18.29 -12.99
C HIS A 18 -30.56 17.68 -14.32
N PRO A 19 -29.27 17.66 -14.68
CA PRO A 19 -28.83 16.95 -15.86
C PRO A 19 -29.08 15.45 -15.66
N ASP A 20 -29.94 14.89 -16.51
CA ASP A 20 -30.25 13.47 -16.65
C ASP A 20 -30.38 12.61 -15.37
N ALA A 21 -31.39 12.89 -14.56
CA ALA A 21 -31.87 11.96 -13.52
C ALA A 21 -32.43 10.63 -14.09
N LYS A 22 -32.23 10.35 -15.38
CA LYS A 22 -32.77 9.20 -16.10
C LYS A 22 -31.93 7.93 -15.89
N SER A 23 -30.61 8.04 -15.62
CA SER A 23 -29.79 6.86 -15.40
C SER A 23 -29.84 6.41 -13.94
N GLU A 24 -29.70 5.12 -13.69
CA GLU A 24 -29.62 4.55 -12.36
C GLU A 24 -28.43 5.14 -11.58
N GLY A 25 -27.27 5.27 -12.23
CA GLY A 25 -26.08 5.86 -11.65
C GLY A 25 -26.28 7.30 -11.18
N ALA A 26 -27.03 8.12 -11.93
CA ALA A 26 -27.34 9.49 -11.52
C ALA A 26 -28.22 9.52 -10.25
N ARG A 27 -29.26 8.68 -10.19
CA ARG A 27 -30.12 8.58 -8.99
C ARG A 27 -29.37 8.11 -7.77
N LEU A 28 -28.52 7.10 -7.94
CA LEU A 28 -27.67 6.57 -6.86
C LEU A 28 -26.64 7.60 -6.41
N PHE A 29 -26.06 8.36 -7.32
CA PHE A 29 -25.13 9.44 -7.02
C PHE A 29 -25.80 10.54 -6.20
N ILE A 30 -26.95 11.03 -6.63
CA ILE A 30 -27.70 12.06 -5.90
C ILE A 30 -28.04 11.57 -4.49
N ARG A 31 -28.47 10.33 -4.36
CA ARG A 31 -28.87 9.76 -3.06
C ARG A 31 -27.70 9.59 -2.09
N ASN A 32 -26.53 9.15 -2.55
CA ASN A 32 -25.44 8.70 -1.69
C ASN A 32 -24.24 9.65 -1.67
N CYS A 33 -24.07 10.51 -2.67
CA CYS A 33 -22.83 11.26 -2.90
C CYS A 33 -23.03 12.78 -2.90
N SER A 34 -24.24 13.25 -3.24
CA SER A 34 -24.52 14.69 -3.47
C SER A 34 -24.31 15.55 -2.22
N ALA A 35 -24.53 15.01 -1.01
CA ALA A 35 -24.34 15.73 0.25
C ALA A 35 -22.91 16.26 0.43
N CYS A 36 -21.93 15.60 -0.18
CA CYS A 36 -20.53 16.01 -0.15
C CYS A 36 -20.06 16.59 -1.48
N HIS A 37 -20.45 15.98 -2.62
CA HIS A 37 -19.94 16.33 -3.94
C HIS A 37 -20.89 17.23 -4.75
N GLY A 38 -22.00 17.69 -4.17
CA GLY A 38 -23.03 18.46 -4.86
C GLY A 38 -23.85 17.63 -5.84
N ASP A 39 -25.07 18.06 -6.14
CA ASP A 39 -26.01 17.29 -6.98
C ASP A 39 -25.52 17.07 -8.42
N THR A 40 -24.64 17.93 -8.89
CA THR A 40 -24.04 17.89 -10.22
C THR A 40 -22.62 17.31 -10.23
N GLY A 41 -22.10 16.90 -9.07
CA GLY A 41 -20.72 16.43 -8.93
C GLY A 41 -19.65 17.53 -8.94
N LYS A 42 -20.02 18.81 -9.00
CA LYS A 42 -19.10 19.96 -9.06
C LYS A 42 -18.43 20.32 -7.73
N GLY A 43 -18.60 19.49 -6.72
CA GLY A 43 -17.99 19.70 -5.42
C GLY A 43 -18.93 20.37 -4.43
N GLY A 44 -18.48 20.41 -3.19
CA GLY A 44 -19.13 20.97 -2.01
C GLY A 44 -18.16 20.79 -0.85
N ARG A 45 -18.49 19.96 0.14
CA ARG A 45 -17.53 19.50 1.15
C ARG A 45 -16.48 18.56 0.57
N GLY A 46 -16.84 17.77 -0.45
CA GLY A 46 -15.96 16.95 -1.24
C GLY A 46 -15.48 17.67 -2.50
N PRO A 47 -14.46 17.11 -3.20
CA PRO A 47 -13.91 17.70 -4.42
C PRO A 47 -14.90 17.67 -5.59
N ASP A 48 -14.63 18.52 -6.59
CA ASP A 48 -15.30 18.49 -7.89
C ASP A 48 -14.90 17.20 -8.63
N LEU A 49 -15.91 16.35 -8.92
CA LEU A 49 -15.75 15.07 -9.60
C LEU A 49 -15.94 15.19 -11.12
N THR A 50 -16.30 16.36 -11.64
CA THR A 50 -16.53 16.58 -13.07
C THR A 50 -15.24 16.93 -13.82
N THR A 51 -14.17 17.25 -13.11
CA THR A 51 -12.88 17.64 -13.70
C THR A 51 -12.12 16.47 -14.31
N GLY A 52 -12.42 15.23 -13.91
CA GLY A 52 -11.63 14.06 -14.29
C GLY A 52 -10.26 13.97 -13.61
N ASP A 53 -9.98 14.84 -12.65
CA ASP A 53 -8.72 14.84 -11.87
C ASP A 53 -8.84 13.84 -10.70
N TRP A 54 -8.74 12.56 -11.01
CA TRP A 54 -8.89 11.47 -10.05
C TRP A 54 -7.60 11.22 -9.29
N LYS A 55 -7.52 11.70 -8.05
CA LYS A 55 -6.32 11.56 -7.20
C LYS A 55 -6.04 10.12 -6.77
N HIS A 56 -7.07 9.28 -6.71
CA HIS A 56 -6.99 7.91 -6.17
C HIS A 56 -7.23 6.82 -7.25
N GLY A 57 -6.84 7.12 -8.49
CA GLY A 57 -7.05 6.25 -9.65
C GLY A 57 -8.20 6.74 -10.52
N GLY A 58 -8.20 6.42 -11.80
CA GLY A 58 -9.13 6.95 -12.80
C GLY A 58 -9.80 5.89 -13.67
N SER A 59 -9.73 4.60 -13.30
CA SER A 59 -10.49 3.53 -13.93
C SER A 59 -11.86 3.36 -13.26
N VAL A 60 -12.78 2.64 -13.92
CA VAL A 60 -14.06 2.25 -13.32
C VAL A 60 -13.84 1.50 -12.01
N ASP A 61 -12.89 0.57 -12.00
CA ASP A 61 -12.56 -0.25 -10.83
C ASP A 61 -11.97 0.58 -9.68
N ASP A 62 -11.18 1.61 -10.00
CA ASP A 62 -10.66 2.53 -8.99
C ASP A 62 -11.77 3.35 -8.34
N LEU A 63 -12.75 3.79 -9.14
CA LEU A 63 -13.91 4.52 -8.61
C LEU A 63 -14.82 3.60 -7.79
N ILE A 64 -15.09 2.38 -8.25
CA ILE A 64 -15.82 1.37 -7.46
C ILE A 64 -15.13 1.19 -6.11
N ARG A 65 -13.84 1.00 -6.09
CA ARG A 65 -13.03 0.85 -4.87
C ARG A 65 -13.13 2.08 -3.97
N SER A 66 -12.96 3.27 -4.53
CA SER A 66 -13.09 4.53 -3.77
C SER A 66 -14.48 4.73 -3.16
N ILE A 67 -15.52 4.27 -3.84
CA ILE A 67 -16.91 4.33 -3.36
C ILE A 67 -17.15 3.30 -2.26
N THR A 68 -16.79 2.04 -2.49
CA THR A 68 -17.15 0.93 -1.58
C THR A 68 -16.23 0.83 -0.37
N GLN A 69 -14.97 1.24 -0.50
CA GLN A 69 -13.98 1.16 0.59
C GLN A 69 -13.68 2.52 1.24
N GLY A 70 -14.21 3.59 0.66
CA GLY A 70 -13.84 4.95 1.07
C GLY A 70 -12.41 5.30 0.66
N ILE A 71 -11.97 6.48 1.10
CA ILE A 71 -10.60 6.94 0.89
C ILE A 71 -10.01 7.22 2.27
N PRO A 72 -9.23 6.27 2.83
CA PRO A 72 -8.65 6.40 4.15
C PRO A 72 -7.83 7.68 4.31
N GLY A 73 -7.86 8.29 5.49
CA GLY A 73 -7.22 9.58 5.76
C GLY A 73 -7.96 10.80 5.18
N THR A 74 -9.13 10.60 4.56
CA THR A 74 -9.99 11.66 4.05
C THR A 74 -11.38 11.61 4.67
N GLN A 75 -12.24 12.57 4.34
CA GLN A 75 -13.66 12.57 4.76
C GLN A 75 -14.55 11.71 3.84
N MET A 76 -14.00 10.98 2.86
CA MET A 76 -14.75 10.07 2.02
C MET A 76 -14.92 8.71 2.74
N PRO A 77 -16.09 8.43 3.32
CA PRO A 77 -16.31 7.17 4.03
C PRO A 77 -16.56 6.03 3.04
N PRO A 78 -16.40 4.77 3.47
CA PRO A 78 -16.89 3.63 2.71
C PRO A 78 -18.41 3.67 2.62
N ILE A 79 -18.95 3.40 1.43
CA ILE A 79 -20.39 3.33 1.22
C ILE A 79 -20.77 1.88 0.98
N ASN A 80 -21.52 1.30 1.91
CA ASN A 80 -21.97 -0.08 1.81
C ASN A 80 -23.07 -0.20 0.75
N MET A 81 -22.69 -0.61 -0.47
CA MET A 81 -23.59 -0.85 -1.59
C MET A 81 -23.08 -2.01 -2.47
N PRO A 82 -23.98 -2.69 -3.23
CA PRO A 82 -23.57 -3.66 -4.23
C PRO A 82 -22.66 -3.04 -5.30
N ASP A 83 -21.68 -3.79 -5.80
CA ASP A 83 -20.72 -3.29 -6.81
C ASP A 83 -21.41 -2.86 -8.10
N GLU A 84 -22.49 -3.49 -8.51
CA GLU A 84 -23.26 -3.07 -9.69
C GLU A 84 -23.83 -1.65 -9.51
N GLN A 85 -24.21 -1.29 -8.27
CA GLN A 85 -24.64 0.06 -7.97
C GLN A 85 -23.45 1.04 -7.95
N ALA A 86 -22.32 0.63 -7.35
CA ALA A 86 -21.09 1.43 -7.38
C ALA A 86 -20.57 1.60 -8.81
N LYS A 87 -20.66 0.57 -9.64
CA LYS A 87 -20.34 0.62 -11.07
C LYS A 87 -21.24 1.59 -11.82
N SER A 88 -22.55 1.54 -11.58
CA SER A 88 -23.50 2.49 -12.19
C SER A 88 -23.17 3.93 -11.81
N ILE A 89 -22.77 4.19 -10.55
CA ILE A 89 -22.29 5.52 -10.11
C ILE A 89 -20.99 5.88 -10.84
N ALA A 90 -20.03 4.97 -10.92
CA ALA A 90 -18.76 5.21 -11.61
C ALA A 90 -18.98 5.54 -13.09
N GLU A 91 -19.83 4.79 -13.78
CA GLU A 91 -20.21 5.06 -15.18
C GLU A 91 -20.90 6.41 -15.34
N TYR A 92 -21.80 6.77 -14.42
CA TYR A 92 -22.40 8.09 -14.39
C TYR A 92 -21.36 9.20 -14.19
N LEU A 93 -20.45 9.04 -13.22
CA LEU A 93 -19.36 9.99 -13.01
C LEU A 93 -18.51 10.15 -14.28
N PHE A 94 -18.21 9.07 -14.98
CA PHE A 94 -17.54 9.16 -16.27
C PHE A 94 -18.35 9.87 -17.33
N SER A 95 -19.67 9.76 -17.32
CA SER A 95 -20.54 10.43 -18.29
C SER A 95 -20.61 11.94 -18.08
N ILE A 96 -20.51 12.40 -16.83
CA ILE A 96 -20.51 13.84 -16.47
C ILE A 96 -19.10 14.45 -16.40
N THR A 97 -18.08 13.60 -16.40
CA THR A 97 -16.69 14.05 -16.47
C THR A 97 -16.39 14.59 -17.85
N ALA A 98 -15.80 15.76 -17.93
CA ALA A 98 -15.38 16.36 -19.17
C ALA A 98 -14.55 15.36 -20.00
N LYS A 99 -14.95 15.17 -21.23
CA LYS A 99 -14.58 14.12 -22.20
C LYS A 99 -13.26 13.38 -21.95
N LYS A 100 -13.32 12.10 -21.62
CA LYS A 100 -12.19 11.19 -21.38
C LYS A 100 -11.29 10.93 -22.59
N ASN A 101 -11.70 11.33 -23.79
CA ASN A 101 -11.00 11.10 -25.05
C ASN A 101 -10.54 12.43 -25.69
N GLU A 102 -10.09 13.37 -24.86
CA GLU A 102 -9.43 14.54 -25.40
C GLU A 102 -8.12 14.08 -26.04
N THR A 103 -8.10 14.03 -27.38
CA THR A 103 -6.85 13.85 -28.11
C THR A 103 -6.04 15.12 -27.91
N PRO A 104 -4.83 15.04 -27.33
CA PRO A 104 -4.00 16.20 -27.17
C PRO A 104 -3.74 16.86 -28.52
N THR A 105 -3.86 18.18 -28.60
CA THR A 105 -3.66 18.94 -29.85
C THR A 105 -2.20 19.27 -30.13
N GLY A 106 -1.29 18.96 -29.19
CA GLY A 106 0.14 19.25 -29.28
C GLY A 106 0.97 18.13 -29.92
N SER A 107 2.24 18.42 -30.15
CA SER A 107 3.24 17.47 -30.64
C SER A 107 3.91 16.74 -29.48
N GLU A 108 3.79 15.42 -29.43
CA GLU A 108 4.47 14.57 -28.44
C GLU A 108 6.00 14.77 -28.48
N ALA A 109 6.59 14.77 -29.68
CA ALA A 109 8.05 14.88 -29.85
C ALA A 109 8.59 16.23 -29.36
N LEU A 110 7.89 17.33 -29.68
CA LEU A 110 8.24 18.65 -29.17
C LEU A 110 8.03 18.74 -27.65
N GLY A 111 6.91 18.20 -27.15
CA GLY A 111 6.64 18.16 -25.72
C GLY A 111 7.70 17.42 -24.91
N ARG A 112 8.20 16.30 -25.44
CA ARG A 112 9.32 15.56 -24.83
C ARG A 112 10.59 16.41 -24.79
N THR A 113 10.92 17.09 -25.87
CA THR A 113 12.08 17.98 -25.95
C THR A 113 11.96 19.14 -24.96
N LEU A 114 10.78 19.75 -24.86
CA LEU A 114 10.51 20.82 -23.90
C LEU A 114 10.61 20.33 -22.46
N PHE A 115 9.98 19.20 -22.15
CA PHE A 115 9.93 18.63 -20.78
C PHE A 115 11.32 18.38 -20.20
N PHE A 116 12.21 17.76 -20.98
CA PHE A 116 13.58 17.45 -20.56
C PHE A 116 14.59 18.56 -20.87
N GLY A 117 14.20 19.58 -21.62
CA GLY A 117 15.04 20.67 -22.11
C GLY A 117 14.61 22.05 -21.61
N SER A 118 14.20 22.92 -22.52
CA SER A 118 14.04 24.37 -22.25
C SER A 118 12.95 24.71 -21.24
N ALA A 119 11.88 23.94 -21.15
CA ALA A 119 10.83 24.14 -20.14
C ALA A 119 11.25 23.60 -18.74
N ASN A 120 12.33 22.84 -18.67
CA ASN A 120 12.96 22.35 -17.44
C ASN A 120 12.01 21.64 -16.45
N CYS A 121 10.95 21.01 -16.95
CA CYS A 121 9.97 20.30 -16.11
C CYS A 121 10.63 19.14 -15.35
N SER A 122 11.59 18.48 -15.98
CA SER A 122 12.34 17.37 -15.40
C SER A 122 13.24 17.76 -14.23
N ALA A 123 13.49 19.03 -13.97
CA ALA A 123 14.19 19.46 -12.75
C ALA A 123 13.38 19.15 -11.49
N CYS A 124 12.04 19.18 -11.59
CA CYS A 124 11.13 18.95 -10.47
C CYS A 124 10.33 17.65 -10.61
N HIS A 125 9.97 17.27 -11.84
CA HIS A 125 9.09 16.14 -12.12
C HIS A 125 9.84 14.96 -12.72
N MET A 126 9.52 13.77 -12.23
CA MET A 126 9.97 12.53 -12.82
C MET A 126 9.04 12.11 -13.96
N PHE A 127 9.62 11.54 -15.02
CA PHE A 127 8.91 10.80 -16.06
C PHE A 127 9.79 9.62 -16.47
N ALA A 128 9.23 8.41 -16.39
CA ALA A 128 9.91 7.16 -16.75
C ALA A 128 11.28 6.97 -16.05
N GLY A 129 11.35 7.29 -14.75
CA GLY A 129 12.57 7.18 -13.96
C GLY A 129 13.63 8.26 -14.24
N ARG A 130 13.30 9.29 -15.03
CA ARG A 130 14.20 10.43 -15.33
C ARG A 130 13.59 11.73 -14.82
N GLY A 131 14.34 12.47 -14.03
CA GLY A 131 13.92 13.78 -13.52
C GLY A 131 13.97 13.87 -12.01
N GLY A 132 13.47 14.99 -11.49
CA GLY A 132 13.47 15.32 -10.07
C GLY A 132 12.25 14.77 -9.34
N VAL A 133 12.30 14.85 -8.01
CA VAL A 133 11.26 14.33 -7.10
C VAL A 133 10.58 15.44 -6.28
N LEU A 134 10.85 16.69 -6.59
CA LEU A 134 10.21 17.83 -5.93
C LEU A 134 8.71 17.89 -6.27
N GLY A 135 8.38 17.72 -7.55
CA GLY A 135 7.02 17.56 -8.06
C GLY A 135 6.56 16.09 -8.09
N PRO A 136 5.29 15.82 -8.42
CA PRO A 136 4.81 14.46 -8.62
C PRO A 136 5.46 13.76 -9.81
N ASP A 137 5.53 12.43 -9.75
CA ASP A 137 5.86 11.57 -10.89
C ASP A 137 4.74 11.64 -11.93
N LEU A 138 5.09 12.00 -13.15
CA LEU A 138 4.18 12.19 -14.29
C LEU A 138 4.18 11.02 -15.27
N THR A 139 4.86 9.90 -14.95
CA THR A 139 4.94 8.70 -15.80
C THR A 139 3.56 8.18 -16.20
N ASN A 140 2.59 8.19 -15.28
CA ASN A 140 1.23 7.70 -15.52
C ASN A 140 0.21 8.84 -15.69
N SER A 141 0.60 9.92 -16.35
CA SER A 141 -0.25 11.12 -16.49
C SER A 141 -1.59 10.83 -17.16
N ARG A 142 -1.64 9.96 -18.17
CA ARG A 142 -2.89 9.59 -18.85
C ARG A 142 -3.93 8.96 -17.91
N ALA A 143 -3.50 8.17 -16.93
CA ALA A 143 -4.41 7.55 -15.97
C ALA A 143 -4.96 8.55 -14.94
N ARG A 144 -4.33 9.73 -14.81
CA ARG A 144 -4.64 10.72 -13.77
C ARG A 144 -5.22 12.02 -14.29
N TYR A 145 -4.87 12.41 -15.52
CA TYR A 145 -5.16 13.75 -16.03
C TYR A 145 -5.67 13.69 -17.46
N GLN A 146 -6.44 14.71 -17.82
CA GLN A 146 -6.74 15.08 -19.20
C GLN A 146 -5.69 16.08 -19.70
N ALA A 147 -5.54 16.21 -21.02
CA ALA A 147 -4.58 17.13 -21.60
C ALA A 147 -4.88 18.60 -21.20
N SER A 148 -6.16 19.00 -21.22
CA SER A 148 -6.61 20.32 -20.77
C SER A 148 -6.35 20.57 -19.28
N ALA A 149 -6.53 19.57 -18.43
CA ALA A 149 -6.20 19.67 -17.02
C ALA A 149 -4.70 19.87 -16.77
N LEU A 150 -3.85 19.18 -17.54
CA LEU A 150 -2.39 19.36 -17.47
C LEU A 150 -1.97 20.76 -17.91
N THR A 151 -2.54 21.28 -19.01
CA THR A 151 -2.23 22.66 -19.48
C THR A 151 -2.66 23.71 -18.45
N THR A 152 -3.78 23.51 -17.77
CA THR A 152 -4.25 24.39 -16.69
C THR A 152 -3.32 24.30 -15.48
N LYS A 153 -2.94 23.07 -15.05
CA LYS A 153 -2.01 22.88 -13.92
C LYS A 153 -0.64 23.52 -14.17
N MET A 154 -0.13 23.48 -15.40
CA MET A 154 1.12 24.15 -15.77
C MET A 154 1.02 25.69 -15.73
N ALA A 155 -0.18 26.25 -15.77
CA ALA A 155 -0.43 27.67 -15.61
C ALA A 155 -0.75 28.08 -14.16
N THR A 156 -0.96 27.12 -13.26
CA THR A 156 -1.33 27.36 -11.86
C THR A 156 -0.05 27.43 -11.00
N PRO A 157 0.04 28.35 -10.03
CA PRO A 157 1.17 28.41 -9.12
C PRO A 157 1.41 27.10 -8.34
N ILE A 158 2.65 26.83 -8.03
CA ILE A 158 3.08 25.68 -7.22
C ILE A 158 2.89 26.05 -5.75
N PRO A 159 2.11 25.28 -4.96
CA PRO A 159 2.03 25.49 -3.54
C PRO A 159 3.35 25.09 -2.87
N MET A 160 4.04 26.05 -2.29
CA MET A 160 5.25 25.86 -1.49
C MET A 160 5.02 26.33 -0.07
N ILE A 161 5.94 26.02 0.81
CA ILE A 161 5.96 26.48 2.18
C ILE A 161 7.33 27.02 2.56
N GLU A 162 7.34 27.92 3.53
CA GLU A 162 8.54 28.40 4.20
C GLU A 162 8.42 28.13 5.70
N ALA A 163 9.37 27.42 6.28
CA ALA A 163 9.42 27.08 7.69
C ALA A 163 10.88 26.92 8.15
N ALA A 164 11.22 27.41 9.34
CA ALA A 164 12.56 27.32 9.94
C ALA A 164 13.70 27.78 9.00
N GLY A 165 13.45 28.80 8.17
CA GLY A 165 14.44 29.30 7.20
C GLY A 165 14.59 28.45 5.93
N HIS A 166 13.83 27.37 5.79
CA HIS A 166 13.80 26.52 4.61
C HIS A 166 12.59 26.83 3.74
N ARG A 167 12.76 26.67 2.42
CA ARG A 167 11.71 26.83 1.40
C ARG A 167 11.56 25.53 0.62
N GLY A 168 10.32 25.02 0.47
CA GLY A 168 10.13 23.77 -0.25
C GLY A 168 8.68 23.38 -0.39
N VAL A 169 8.46 22.17 -0.88
CA VAL A 169 7.15 21.53 -1.00
C VAL A 169 6.89 20.68 0.25
N ALA A 170 5.71 20.84 0.85
CA ALA A 170 5.29 19.93 1.91
C ALA A 170 5.04 18.53 1.33
N LYS A 171 5.70 17.52 1.88
CA LYS A 171 5.59 16.12 1.47
C LYS A 171 4.76 15.29 2.46
N GLY A 172 4.70 15.73 3.70
CA GLY A 172 3.89 15.16 4.75
C GLY A 172 3.76 16.14 5.92
N GLU A 173 2.65 16.07 6.62
CA GLU A 173 2.37 16.91 7.77
C GLU A 173 1.46 16.16 8.72
N ASP A 174 1.84 16.10 9.98
CA ASP A 174 1.02 15.61 11.08
C ASP A 174 0.89 16.66 12.19
N THR A 175 0.32 16.29 13.33
CA THR A 175 0.15 17.20 14.47
C THR A 175 1.47 17.76 15.00
N PHE A 176 2.54 16.97 14.93
CA PHE A 176 3.82 17.26 15.58
C PHE A 176 4.93 17.65 14.61
N THR A 177 4.90 17.10 13.38
CA THR A 177 5.98 17.22 12.42
C THR A 177 5.53 17.78 11.08
N LEU A 178 6.47 18.39 10.38
CA LEU A 178 6.35 18.82 8.99
C LEU A 178 7.52 18.24 8.21
N GLN A 179 7.22 17.44 7.20
CA GLN A 179 8.18 16.91 6.25
C GLN A 179 8.15 17.76 4.99
N MET A 180 9.25 18.42 4.68
CA MET A 180 9.34 19.22 3.46
C MET A 180 10.58 18.88 2.65
N MET A 181 10.51 19.12 1.36
CA MET A 181 11.63 18.95 0.42
C MET A 181 11.95 20.29 -0.22
N ASP A 182 13.22 20.69 -0.15
CA ASP A 182 13.69 21.93 -0.76
C ASP A 182 13.96 21.78 -2.29
N SER A 183 14.26 22.88 -2.95
CA SER A 183 14.56 22.89 -4.39
C SER A 183 15.83 22.12 -4.77
N GLN A 184 16.69 21.80 -3.80
CA GLN A 184 17.87 20.95 -3.98
C GLN A 184 17.56 19.47 -3.69
N GLN A 185 16.28 19.15 -3.51
CA GLN A 185 15.77 17.81 -3.21
C GLN A 185 16.28 17.24 -1.89
N ARG A 186 16.58 18.09 -0.90
CA ARG A 186 16.93 17.68 0.45
C ARG A 186 15.69 17.64 1.32
N TRP A 187 15.61 16.63 2.17
CA TRP A 187 14.56 16.50 3.16
C TRP A 187 14.85 17.36 4.40
N HIS A 188 13.79 17.99 4.91
CA HIS A 188 13.78 18.69 6.19
C HIS A 188 12.62 18.13 7.01
N LEU A 189 12.96 17.45 8.11
CA LEU A 189 11.98 17.02 9.11
C LEU A 189 11.97 18.06 10.22
N LEU A 190 10.91 18.83 10.29
CA LEU A 190 10.76 19.92 11.24
C LEU A 190 9.76 19.53 12.34
N ASN A 191 10.15 19.64 13.59
CA ASN A 191 9.23 19.49 14.70
C ASN A 191 8.48 20.82 14.87
N LYS A 192 7.16 20.80 14.80
CA LYS A 192 6.33 22.00 14.86
C LYS A 192 6.46 22.80 16.16
N ARG A 193 6.76 22.12 17.29
CA ARG A 193 6.99 22.78 18.58
C ARG A 193 8.24 23.66 18.60
N ASP A 194 9.22 23.36 17.74
CA ASP A 194 10.50 24.06 17.69
C ASP A 194 10.47 25.21 16.67
N LEU A 195 9.36 25.40 15.96
CA LEU A 195 9.21 26.50 15.00
C LEU A 195 9.00 27.82 15.76
N THR A 196 9.95 28.73 15.62
CA THR A 196 9.87 30.08 16.20
C THR A 196 8.92 30.99 15.41
N ASN A 197 8.69 30.68 14.14
CA ASN A 197 7.79 31.41 13.24
C ASN A 197 6.72 30.47 12.66
N PRO A 198 5.51 30.98 12.34
CA PRO A 198 4.48 30.18 11.72
C PRO A 198 4.90 29.71 10.33
N ILE A 199 4.40 28.55 9.94
CA ILE A 199 4.56 28.02 8.57
C ILE A 199 3.88 28.97 7.59
N ARG A 200 4.64 29.51 6.64
CA ARG A 200 4.15 30.44 5.63
C ARG A 200 3.87 29.70 4.32
N LYS A 201 2.64 29.78 3.84
CA LYS A 201 2.27 29.26 2.50
C LYS A 201 2.72 30.26 1.44
N LEU A 202 3.30 29.74 0.38
CA LEU A 202 3.81 30.49 -0.75
C LEU A 202 3.17 29.93 -2.04
N GLU A 203 2.90 30.83 -2.96
CA GLU A 203 2.51 30.47 -4.33
C GLU A 203 3.66 30.85 -5.26
N VAL A 204 4.34 29.86 -5.79
CA VAL A 204 5.48 30.06 -6.70
C VAL A 204 5.01 29.77 -8.13
N PRO A 205 5.11 30.71 -9.06
CA PRO A 205 4.73 30.44 -10.44
C PRO A 205 5.49 29.24 -11.02
N HIS A 206 4.80 28.43 -11.82
CA HIS A 206 5.49 27.52 -12.73
C HIS A 206 6.34 28.36 -13.70
N PRO A 207 7.39 27.77 -14.32
CA PRO A 207 8.11 28.44 -15.40
C PRO A 207 7.13 29.02 -16.42
N ASN A 208 7.44 30.20 -16.96
CA ASN A 208 6.59 30.82 -17.96
C ASN A 208 6.66 30.04 -19.28
N ILE A 209 5.67 29.21 -19.52
CA ILE A 209 5.56 28.32 -20.67
C ILE A 209 4.45 28.85 -21.58
N ALA A 210 4.75 29.08 -22.83
CA ALA A 210 3.74 29.52 -23.81
C ALA A 210 2.60 28.51 -23.93
N ALA A 211 1.39 28.99 -24.26
CA ALA A 211 0.21 28.10 -24.33
C ALA A 211 0.41 26.95 -25.32
N LYS A 212 1.06 27.19 -26.45
CA LYS A 212 1.40 26.15 -27.43
C LYS A 212 2.31 25.10 -26.84
N ASP A 213 3.35 25.50 -26.12
CA ASP A 213 4.35 24.63 -25.52
C ASP A 213 3.71 23.78 -24.39
N ARG A 214 2.76 24.34 -23.63
CA ARG A 214 1.96 23.58 -22.66
C ARG A 214 1.13 22.47 -23.32
N ASN A 215 0.56 22.75 -24.51
CA ASN A 215 -0.16 21.73 -25.27
C ASN A 215 0.77 20.61 -25.76
N ASP A 216 1.98 20.97 -26.23
CA ASP A 216 2.97 19.98 -26.66
C ASP A 216 3.45 19.11 -25.48
N ILE A 217 3.72 19.71 -24.31
CA ILE A 217 4.08 18.98 -23.09
C ILE A 217 2.92 18.09 -22.63
N ALA A 218 1.67 18.56 -22.66
CA ALA A 218 0.51 17.75 -22.31
C ALA A 218 0.34 16.56 -23.27
N ALA A 219 0.56 16.78 -24.58
CA ALA A 219 0.55 15.71 -25.58
C ALA A 219 1.61 14.65 -25.29
N PHE A 220 2.83 15.06 -24.96
CA PHE A 220 3.88 14.14 -24.54
C PHE A 220 3.46 13.34 -23.29
N LEU A 221 3.03 13.99 -22.21
CA LEU A 221 2.67 13.34 -20.96
C LEU A 221 1.49 12.37 -21.11
N ILE A 222 0.52 12.67 -21.96
CA ILE A 222 -0.63 11.81 -22.20
C ILE A 222 -0.30 10.65 -23.15
N ASN A 223 0.35 10.90 -24.27
CA ASN A 223 0.59 9.88 -25.30
C ASN A 223 1.72 8.94 -24.88
N ALA A 224 2.83 9.46 -24.37
CA ALA A 224 3.94 8.65 -23.92
C ALA A 224 3.60 7.76 -22.72
N SER A 225 2.64 8.17 -21.87
CA SER A 225 2.13 7.32 -20.78
C SER A 225 1.43 6.05 -21.28
N THR A 226 0.94 6.04 -22.51
CA THR A 226 0.28 4.86 -23.13
C THR A 226 1.23 3.94 -23.87
N THR A 227 2.33 4.51 -24.39
CA THR A 227 3.33 3.78 -25.18
C THR A 227 4.56 3.41 -24.38
N TYR A 228 4.67 3.96 -23.17
CA TYR A 228 5.81 3.69 -22.30
C TYR A 228 5.71 2.28 -21.74
N ASP A 229 6.57 1.41 -22.24
CA ASP A 229 6.83 0.10 -21.66
C ASP A 229 8.16 0.18 -20.88
N PRO A 230 8.13 0.13 -19.54
CA PRO A 230 9.34 0.16 -18.74
C PRO A 230 10.29 -0.99 -19.04
N ALA A 231 9.80 -2.11 -19.57
CA ALA A 231 10.61 -3.26 -19.88
C ALA A 231 11.48 -3.10 -21.12
N THR A 232 11.10 -2.23 -22.09
CA THR A 232 11.83 -2.10 -23.36
C THR A 232 13.15 -1.34 -23.27
N ASP A 233 13.28 -0.43 -22.29
CA ASP A 233 14.45 0.43 -22.12
C ASP A 233 15.43 -0.06 -21.05
N TRP A 234 15.11 -1.17 -20.41
CA TRP A 234 15.95 -1.74 -19.36
C TRP A 234 16.68 -2.99 -19.87
N LYS A 235 17.98 -2.97 -19.77
CA LYS A 235 18.76 -4.21 -19.95
C LYS A 235 18.51 -5.04 -18.69
N PRO A 236 17.97 -6.26 -18.81
CA PRO A 236 17.77 -7.13 -17.67
C PRO A 236 19.08 -7.28 -16.90
N ALA A 237 19.01 -7.25 -15.58
CA ALA A 237 20.13 -7.65 -14.76
C ALA A 237 20.61 -9.04 -15.22
N PRO A 238 21.90 -9.30 -15.24
CA PRO A 238 22.41 -10.64 -15.51
C PRO A 238 21.72 -11.61 -14.55
N ASP A 239 21.48 -12.80 -14.98
CA ASP A 239 20.69 -13.86 -14.34
C ASP A 239 20.48 -13.71 -12.84
N LEU A 240 19.30 -13.18 -12.47
CA LEU A 240 18.91 -13.05 -11.07
C LEU A 240 18.76 -14.44 -10.48
N ASN A 241 19.62 -14.76 -9.53
CA ASN A 241 19.60 -16.04 -8.82
C ASN A 241 20.00 -15.85 -7.37
N VAL A 242 19.01 -15.83 -6.48
CA VAL A 242 19.21 -15.75 -5.03
C VAL A 242 19.19 -17.16 -4.45
N THR A 243 20.35 -17.80 -4.39
CA THR A 243 20.49 -19.12 -3.78
C THR A 243 20.25 -19.07 -2.26
N PHE A 244 19.93 -20.19 -1.65
CA PHE A 244 19.84 -20.29 -0.19
C PHE A 244 21.17 -19.92 0.51
N ASP A 245 22.31 -20.23 -0.13
CA ASP A 245 23.61 -19.82 0.41
C ASP A 245 23.80 -18.31 0.41
N ARG A 246 23.27 -17.57 -0.57
CA ARG A 246 23.26 -16.10 -0.53
C ARG A 246 22.40 -15.59 0.64
N LEU A 247 21.24 -16.19 0.88
CA LEU A 247 20.37 -15.81 2.01
C LEU A 247 21.07 -16.03 3.35
N LYS A 248 21.76 -17.17 3.55
CA LYS A 248 22.55 -17.46 4.75
C LYS A 248 23.69 -16.46 4.95
N ASN A 249 24.32 -16.04 3.86
CA ASN A 249 25.48 -15.16 3.87
C ASN A 249 25.13 -13.71 3.49
N ALA A 250 23.90 -13.27 3.69
CA ALA A 250 23.43 -11.93 3.30
C ALA A 250 24.32 -10.78 3.81
N ALA A 251 24.96 -10.95 4.95
CA ALA A 251 25.91 -9.98 5.51
C ALA A 251 27.17 -9.75 4.64
N ALA A 252 27.53 -10.71 3.76
CA ALA A 252 28.64 -10.58 2.82
C ALA A 252 28.28 -9.69 1.60
N GLU A 253 27.00 -9.40 1.41
CA GLU A 253 26.45 -8.58 0.32
C GLU A 253 25.74 -7.34 0.87
N PRO A 254 26.40 -6.43 1.60
CA PRO A 254 25.74 -5.33 2.31
C PRO A 254 25.02 -4.32 1.40
N GLN A 255 25.32 -4.33 0.09
CA GLN A 255 24.61 -3.55 -0.94
C GLN A 255 23.23 -4.13 -1.30
N ASN A 256 22.96 -5.37 -0.91
CA ASN A 256 21.68 -6.05 -1.10
C ASN A 256 20.88 -6.12 0.22
N TRP A 257 19.57 -6.33 0.11
CA TRP A 257 18.66 -6.56 1.23
C TRP A 257 17.76 -7.74 0.88
N LEU A 258 18.20 -8.96 1.21
CA LEU A 258 17.71 -10.19 0.60
C LEU A 258 16.49 -10.80 1.30
N THR A 259 16.15 -10.36 2.51
CA THR A 259 14.98 -10.85 3.26
C THR A 259 14.22 -9.67 3.86
N TYR A 260 13.03 -9.92 4.40
CA TYR A 260 12.30 -8.92 5.18
C TYR A 260 13.16 -8.29 6.29
N TRP A 261 14.00 -9.09 6.94
CA TRP A 261 14.87 -8.68 8.05
C TRP A 261 16.29 -8.24 7.60
N GLY A 262 16.60 -8.30 6.30
CA GLY A 262 17.94 -8.09 5.75
C GLY A 262 18.77 -9.37 5.66
N GLY A 263 18.61 -10.26 6.63
CA GLY A 263 19.18 -11.61 6.71
C GLY A 263 18.22 -12.57 7.40
N LEU A 264 18.57 -13.85 7.52
CA LEU A 264 17.71 -14.88 8.12
C LEU A 264 17.58 -14.74 9.65
N GLU A 265 18.56 -14.07 10.28
CA GLU A 265 18.67 -13.95 11.75
C GLU A 265 17.85 -12.79 12.35
N GLY A 266 17.21 -11.98 11.53
CA GLY A 266 16.34 -10.90 12.02
C GLY A 266 17.06 -9.68 12.60
N ARG A 267 18.29 -9.40 12.22
CA ARG A 267 19.11 -8.34 12.84
C ARG A 267 18.73 -6.91 12.43
N HIS A 268 18.04 -6.70 11.33
CA HIS A 268 17.73 -5.38 10.76
C HIS A 268 18.98 -4.46 10.63
N TYR A 269 20.12 -5.04 10.35
CA TYR A 269 21.40 -4.35 10.32
C TYR A 269 21.97 -4.31 8.91
N SER A 270 22.41 -3.12 8.47
CA SER A 270 23.17 -2.93 7.24
C SER A 270 24.66 -2.73 7.56
N GLY A 271 25.51 -3.49 6.87
CA GLY A 271 26.96 -3.34 6.93
C GLY A 271 27.52 -2.15 6.13
N LEU A 272 26.65 -1.37 5.44
CA LEU A 272 27.06 -0.19 4.68
C LEU A 272 27.56 0.91 5.64
N LYS A 273 28.60 1.64 5.24
CA LYS A 273 29.26 2.67 6.05
C LYS A 273 29.32 4.05 5.38
N GLN A 274 28.68 4.20 4.22
CA GLN A 274 28.68 5.48 3.48
C GLN A 274 27.88 6.56 4.18
N ILE A 275 26.81 6.19 4.89
CA ILE A 275 25.98 7.12 5.66
C ILE A 275 26.46 7.07 7.12
N THR A 276 26.80 8.21 7.65
CA THR A 276 27.32 8.39 9.00
C THR A 276 26.61 9.56 9.69
N PRO A 277 26.68 9.72 11.01
CA PRO A 277 26.12 10.90 11.69
C PRO A 277 26.65 12.23 11.13
N ALA A 278 27.89 12.25 10.62
CA ALA A 278 28.50 13.46 10.09
C ALA A 278 27.93 13.89 8.71
N ASN A 279 27.42 12.96 7.91
CA ASN A 279 26.90 13.25 6.56
C ASN A 279 25.41 12.98 6.38
N ALA A 280 24.73 12.43 7.39
CA ALA A 280 23.30 12.11 7.29
C ALA A 280 22.42 13.33 6.93
N ALA A 281 22.78 14.54 7.44
CA ALA A 281 22.08 15.78 7.09
C ALA A 281 22.24 16.20 5.61
N GLN A 282 23.17 15.58 4.86
CA GLN A 282 23.43 15.87 3.46
C GLN A 282 22.68 14.92 2.52
N LEU A 283 21.91 13.96 3.06
CA LEU A 283 21.13 13.04 2.25
C LEU A 283 20.15 13.78 1.34
N LYS A 284 20.09 13.32 0.10
CA LYS A 284 19.13 13.80 -0.92
C LYS A 284 18.31 12.62 -1.40
N SER A 285 17.01 12.86 -1.62
CA SER A 285 16.17 11.89 -2.31
C SER A 285 16.58 11.80 -3.79
N THR A 286 16.86 10.59 -4.27
CA THR A 286 17.13 10.36 -5.69
C THR A 286 15.87 10.07 -6.49
N PHE A 287 14.87 9.49 -5.84
CA PHE A 287 13.54 9.27 -6.43
C PHE A 287 12.48 9.11 -5.33
N THR A 288 11.23 9.20 -5.75
CA THR A 288 10.05 8.84 -4.93
C THR A 288 9.15 7.96 -5.78
N TYR A 289 8.76 6.79 -5.26
CA TYR A 289 7.82 5.88 -5.91
C TYR A 289 6.52 5.79 -5.12
N GLN A 290 5.38 6.00 -5.78
CA GLN A 290 4.06 5.94 -5.15
C GLN A 290 3.48 4.54 -5.29
N LEU A 291 3.29 3.83 -4.18
CA LEU A 291 2.72 2.49 -4.13
C LEU A 291 1.18 2.48 -4.25
N GLY A 292 0.55 3.63 -4.11
CA GLY A 292 -0.91 3.76 -4.00
C GLY A 292 -1.43 3.31 -2.63
N GLY A 293 -2.66 3.72 -2.29
CA GLY A 293 -3.28 3.42 -0.99
C GLY A 293 -2.65 4.18 0.18
N ASN A 294 -3.13 3.91 1.40
CA ASN A 294 -2.82 4.73 2.58
C ASN A 294 -1.96 4.03 3.62
N THR A 295 -1.89 2.71 3.59
CA THR A 295 -1.11 1.94 4.55
C THR A 295 0.01 1.22 3.84
N VAL A 296 1.24 1.72 3.98
CA VAL A 296 2.44 1.13 3.39
C VAL A 296 3.33 0.66 4.54
N GLU A 297 3.50 -0.65 4.65
CA GLU A 297 4.32 -1.31 5.68
C GLU A 297 5.39 -2.22 5.07
N THR A 298 5.63 -2.08 3.78
CA THR A 298 6.54 -2.97 3.04
C THR A 298 8.00 -2.73 3.42
N THR A 299 8.75 -3.82 3.56
CA THR A 299 10.21 -3.78 3.50
C THR A 299 10.65 -4.17 2.08
N PRO A 300 11.31 -3.28 1.35
CA PRO A 300 11.81 -3.61 0.02
C PRO A 300 12.85 -4.72 0.05
N ILE A 301 12.75 -5.68 -0.87
CA ILE A 301 13.88 -6.57 -1.21
C ILE A 301 14.73 -5.84 -2.25
N VAL A 302 16.03 -5.77 -2.03
CA VAL A 302 16.97 -5.18 -2.98
C VAL A 302 18.02 -6.23 -3.32
N VAL A 303 18.15 -6.54 -4.59
CA VAL A 303 19.10 -7.52 -5.08
C VAL A 303 19.59 -7.18 -6.48
N ASP A 304 20.91 -7.11 -6.64
CA ASP A 304 21.60 -6.96 -7.93
C ASP A 304 21.07 -5.75 -8.75
N GLY A 305 20.75 -4.64 -8.06
CA GLY A 305 20.25 -3.40 -8.66
C GLY A 305 18.74 -3.36 -8.92
N MET A 306 18.00 -4.41 -8.59
CA MET A 306 16.53 -4.43 -8.60
C MET A 306 15.99 -4.23 -7.19
N MET A 307 14.87 -3.49 -7.07
CA MET A 307 14.13 -3.30 -5.84
C MET A 307 12.71 -3.82 -6.03
N PHE A 308 12.29 -4.71 -5.15
CA PHE A 308 10.94 -5.30 -5.16
C PHE A 308 10.16 -4.77 -3.98
N VAL A 309 8.99 -4.20 -4.25
CA VAL A 309 8.12 -3.59 -3.24
C VAL A 309 6.70 -4.10 -3.38
N THR A 310 6.04 -4.27 -2.25
CA THR A 310 4.60 -4.50 -2.20
C THR A 310 3.89 -3.24 -1.73
N GLY A 311 2.65 -3.08 -2.10
CA GLY A 311 1.78 -2.00 -1.64
C GLY A 311 0.48 -2.54 -1.06
N PRO A 312 -0.39 -1.67 -0.58
CA PRO A 312 -1.71 -2.03 -0.11
C PRO A 312 -2.49 -2.83 -1.17
N LEU A 313 -3.43 -3.66 -0.72
CA LEU A 313 -4.28 -4.48 -1.60
C LEU A 313 -3.50 -5.47 -2.48
N ASN A 314 -2.31 -5.89 -2.03
CA ASN A 314 -1.45 -6.82 -2.74
C ASN A 314 -1.01 -6.35 -4.15
N ASN A 315 -0.88 -5.04 -4.34
CA ASN A 315 -0.12 -4.50 -5.47
C ASN A 315 1.38 -4.74 -5.24
N ALA A 316 2.09 -4.98 -6.32
CA ALA A 316 3.53 -5.21 -6.25
C ALA A 316 4.24 -4.61 -7.47
N SER A 317 5.49 -4.21 -7.29
CA SER A 317 6.29 -3.62 -8.37
C SER A 317 7.75 -4.01 -8.24
N ALA A 318 8.42 -4.15 -9.38
CA ALA A 318 9.88 -4.10 -9.44
C ALA A 318 10.32 -2.74 -9.96
N LEU A 319 11.37 -2.23 -9.34
CA LEU A 319 11.99 -0.95 -9.68
C LEU A 319 13.46 -1.16 -9.97
N ASP A 320 14.03 -0.34 -10.84
CA ASP A 320 15.46 -0.10 -10.87
C ASP A 320 15.85 0.60 -9.56
N ALA A 321 16.69 -0.02 -8.75
CA ALA A 321 17.00 0.47 -7.40
C ALA A 321 17.75 1.80 -7.39
N LYS A 322 18.41 2.17 -8.51
CA LYS A 322 19.17 3.41 -8.64
C LYS A 322 18.29 4.58 -9.03
N THR A 323 17.28 4.35 -9.87
CA THR A 323 16.49 5.42 -10.50
C THR A 323 15.03 5.47 -10.05
N GLY A 324 14.53 4.43 -9.39
CA GLY A 324 13.11 4.27 -9.05
C GLY A 324 12.22 3.98 -10.26
N ARG A 325 12.80 3.76 -11.46
CA ARG A 325 12.05 3.42 -12.65
C ARG A 325 11.37 2.06 -12.46
N ARG A 326 10.05 2.03 -12.70
CA ARG A 326 9.28 0.78 -12.64
C ARG A 326 9.64 -0.13 -13.80
N LEU A 327 9.99 -1.37 -13.49
CA LEU A 327 10.32 -2.43 -14.44
C LEU A 327 9.07 -3.24 -14.80
N TRP A 328 8.30 -3.63 -13.80
CA TRP A 328 7.00 -4.27 -13.96
C TRP A 328 6.08 -3.95 -12.78
N ASN A 329 4.81 -4.26 -12.95
CA ASN A 329 3.78 -4.14 -11.92
C ASN A 329 2.89 -5.38 -11.92
N TYR A 330 2.56 -5.87 -10.74
CA TYR A 330 1.58 -6.91 -10.50
C TYR A 330 0.43 -6.35 -9.69
N THR A 331 -0.79 -6.70 -10.04
CA THR A 331 -1.99 -6.33 -9.29
C THR A 331 -2.84 -7.57 -9.07
N ARG A 332 -3.10 -7.90 -7.80
CA ARG A 332 -4.01 -8.97 -7.46
C ARG A 332 -5.45 -8.46 -7.45
N GLN A 333 -6.33 -9.18 -8.11
CA GLN A 333 -7.76 -8.96 -7.98
C GLN A 333 -8.24 -9.61 -6.68
N LEU A 334 -8.46 -8.81 -5.65
CA LEU A 334 -8.98 -9.32 -4.38
C LEU A 334 -10.49 -9.52 -4.46
N PRO A 335 -11.03 -10.58 -3.82
CA PRO A 335 -12.48 -10.72 -3.67
C PRO A 335 -13.05 -9.60 -2.80
N LYS A 336 -14.35 -9.30 -2.94
CA LYS A 336 -15.05 -8.20 -2.25
C LYS A 336 -14.88 -8.22 -0.73
N VAL A 337 -14.72 -9.39 -0.17
CA VAL A 337 -14.63 -9.66 1.28
C VAL A 337 -13.29 -10.35 1.54
N ALA A 338 -12.19 -9.68 1.18
CA ALA A 338 -10.85 -10.19 1.45
C ALA A 338 -10.42 -9.83 2.87
N SER A 339 -11.08 -10.09 3.88
CA SER A 339 -10.73 -9.86 5.28
C SER A 339 -11.44 -8.71 5.99
N HIS A 340 -12.30 -9.09 6.93
CA HIS A 340 -12.87 -8.16 7.92
C HIS A 340 -12.01 -8.05 9.20
N CYS A 341 -10.97 -8.85 9.31
CA CYS A 341 -10.28 -9.14 10.57
C CYS A 341 -8.80 -8.78 10.53
N THR A 342 -8.39 -7.91 9.62
CA THR A 342 -6.99 -7.46 9.53
C THR A 342 -6.87 -6.14 8.80
N VAL A 343 -5.73 -5.50 8.95
CA VAL A 343 -5.37 -4.29 8.18
C VAL A 343 -5.07 -4.66 6.71
N MET A 344 -5.43 -3.77 5.79
CA MET A 344 -5.27 -3.98 4.34
C MET A 344 -3.84 -3.66 3.88
N THR A 345 -2.85 -4.27 4.52
CA THR A 345 -1.42 -4.06 4.25
C THR A 345 -0.74 -5.31 3.74
N ASN A 346 0.41 -5.14 3.11
CA ASN A 346 1.32 -6.20 2.74
C ASN A 346 2.76 -5.78 3.10
N ARG A 347 3.52 -6.63 3.80
CA ARG A 347 4.83 -6.26 4.35
C ARG A 347 6.01 -6.64 3.46
N GLY A 348 5.78 -7.28 2.31
CA GLY A 348 6.86 -7.54 1.36
C GLY A 348 6.88 -8.94 0.79
N PHE A 349 8.01 -9.22 0.15
CA PHE A 349 8.30 -10.48 -0.51
C PHE A 349 9.30 -11.35 0.27
N ALA A 350 9.31 -12.66 -0.06
CA ALA A 350 10.50 -13.47 0.00
C ALA A 350 11.07 -13.65 -1.41
N ILE A 351 12.38 -13.93 -1.53
CA ILE A 351 13.04 -14.25 -2.80
C ILE A 351 13.83 -15.54 -2.65
N LEU A 352 13.75 -16.42 -3.67
CA LEU A 352 14.59 -17.63 -3.76
C LEU A 352 14.73 -18.02 -5.23
N GLY A 353 15.97 -18.22 -5.68
CA GLY A 353 16.27 -18.41 -7.10
C GLY A 353 15.97 -17.15 -7.90
N ASP A 354 15.16 -17.31 -8.93
CA ASP A 354 14.64 -16.28 -9.82
C ASP A 354 13.17 -15.88 -9.49
N ARG A 355 12.67 -16.26 -8.31
CA ARG A 355 11.26 -16.11 -7.94
C ARG A 355 11.05 -15.26 -6.70
N LEU A 356 10.01 -14.46 -6.77
CA LEU A 356 9.45 -13.74 -5.62
C LEU A 356 8.24 -14.50 -5.10
N TYR A 357 8.05 -14.48 -3.79
CA TYR A 357 6.91 -15.09 -3.13
C TYR A 357 6.19 -14.03 -2.32
N MET A 358 4.90 -13.87 -2.59
CA MET A 358 4.03 -12.92 -1.92
C MET A 358 2.85 -13.65 -1.28
N ALA A 359 2.63 -13.42 -0.01
CA ALA A 359 1.42 -13.85 0.66
C ALA A 359 0.35 -12.74 0.54
N THR A 360 -0.93 -13.13 0.49
CA THR A 360 -1.99 -12.22 0.09
C THR A 360 -3.13 -12.12 1.09
N LEU A 361 -3.88 -11.02 1.01
CA LEU A 361 -5.02 -10.73 1.89
C LEU A 361 -6.18 -11.74 1.72
N ASP A 362 -6.31 -12.35 0.56
CA ASP A 362 -7.25 -13.45 0.29
C ASP A 362 -6.64 -14.83 0.57
N THR A 363 -5.63 -14.86 1.43
CA THR A 363 -5.00 -16.08 1.99
C THR A 363 -4.39 -17.00 0.92
N HIS A 364 -3.79 -16.42 -0.11
CA HIS A 364 -3.00 -17.15 -1.08
C HIS A 364 -1.50 -16.93 -0.87
N LEU A 365 -0.72 -17.86 -1.38
CA LEU A 365 0.72 -17.71 -1.60
C LEU A 365 0.97 -17.74 -3.11
N VAL A 366 1.60 -16.68 -3.63
CA VAL A 366 1.82 -16.48 -5.06
C VAL A 366 3.32 -16.45 -5.34
N ALA A 367 3.76 -17.24 -6.30
CA ALA A 367 5.11 -17.13 -6.83
C ALA A 367 5.10 -16.34 -8.15
N LEU A 368 5.93 -15.31 -8.21
CA LEU A 368 6.12 -14.46 -9.39
C LEU A 368 7.52 -14.67 -9.95
N ASP A 369 7.67 -14.63 -11.26
CA ASP A 369 8.95 -14.48 -11.92
C ASP A 369 9.55 -13.09 -11.56
N ALA A 370 10.73 -13.05 -10.99
CA ALA A 370 11.29 -11.81 -10.47
C ALA A 370 11.65 -10.79 -11.58
N LYS A 371 11.90 -11.24 -12.82
CA LYS A 371 12.24 -10.36 -13.94
C LYS A 371 11.01 -9.74 -14.59
N SER A 372 9.90 -10.48 -14.67
CA SER A 372 8.71 -10.08 -15.42
C SER A 372 7.48 -9.76 -14.57
N GLY A 373 7.41 -10.23 -13.33
CA GLY A 373 6.24 -10.14 -12.48
C GLY A 373 5.11 -11.11 -12.87
N ASN A 374 5.35 -12.03 -13.81
CA ASN A 374 4.36 -13.02 -14.23
C ASN A 374 4.17 -14.07 -13.15
N VAL A 375 2.91 -14.51 -12.98
CA VAL A 375 2.59 -15.58 -12.03
C VAL A 375 3.14 -16.92 -12.53
N ILE A 376 3.93 -17.57 -11.68
CA ILE A 376 4.44 -18.94 -11.91
C ILE A 376 3.46 -19.96 -11.34
N TRP A 377 3.02 -19.73 -10.11
CA TRP A 377 1.95 -20.48 -9.46
C TRP A 377 1.25 -19.62 -8.41
N ASP A 378 0.01 -19.98 -8.09
CA ASP A 378 -0.86 -19.31 -7.14
C ASP A 378 -1.65 -20.40 -6.39
N ILE A 379 -1.51 -20.49 -5.08
CA ILE A 379 -2.14 -21.52 -4.26
C ILE A 379 -2.91 -20.91 -3.11
N GLU A 380 -4.05 -21.49 -2.77
CA GLU A 380 -4.80 -21.18 -1.57
C GLU A 380 -4.12 -21.80 -0.35
N VAL A 381 -3.81 -20.99 0.67
CA VAL A 381 -3.25 -21.42 1.96
C VAL A 381 -4.36 -21.87 2.89
N ASP A 382 -5.44 -21.08 2.98
CA ASP A 382 -6.67 -21.40 3.70
C ASP A 382 -7.84 -20.54 3.16
N ASP A 383 -9.05 -20.83 3.60
CA ASP A 383 -10.27 -20.19 3.11
C ASP A 383 -10.45 -18.78 3.70
N TYR A 384 -10.22 -17.75 2.87
CA TYR A 384 -10.41 -16.36 3.26
C TYR A 384 -11.85 -16.02 3.71
N LYS A 385 -12.86 -16.79 3.26
CA LYS A 385 -14.27 -16.58 3.65
C LYS A 385 -14.52 -16.88 5.12
N LYS A 386 -13.64 -17.68 5.75
CA LYS A 386 -13.65 -17.88 7.19
C LYS A 386 -13.06 -16.69 7.95
N GLY A 387 -12.39 -15.76 7.26
CA GLY A 387 -11.74 -14.59 7.83
C GLY A 387 -10.20 -14.68 7.85
N PHE A 388 -9.59 -15.75 7.35
CA PHE A 388 -8.13 -15.85 7.23
C PHE A 388 -7.57 -14.81 6.25
N SER A 389 -6.37 -14.34 6.56
CA SER A 389 -5.62 -13.39 5.73
C SER A 389 -4.12 -13.51 6.01
N ILE A 390 -3.29 -12.99 5.12
CA ILE A 390 -1.84 -12.96 5.33
C ILE A 390 -1.31 -11.56 4.99
N THR A 391 -0.65 -10.92 5.95
CA THR A 391 -0.14 -9.55 5.81
C THR A 391 1.38 -9.45 5.89
N HIS A 392 2.06 -10.51 6.32
CA HIS A 392 3.52 -10.51 6.48
C HIS A 392 4.24 -10.91 5.19
N ALA A 393 5.54 -10.59 5.11
CA ALA A 393 6.42 -11.13 4.08
C ALA A 393 6.71 -12.62 4.38
N PRO A 394 6.59 -13.53 3.39
CA PRO A 394 7.01 -14.91 3.58
C PRO A 394 8.50 -15.01 3.92
N LEU A 395 8.93 -16.14 4.51
CA LEU A 395 10.34 -16.44 4.75
C LEU A 395 10.79 -17.60 3.84
N ALA A 396 11.86 -17.38 3.07
CA ALA A 396 12.43 -18.40 2.20
C ALA A 396 13.64 -19.06 2.87
N ILE A 397 13.59 -20.38 3.02
CA ILE A 397 14.67 -21.20 3.60
C ILE A 397 14.77 -22.53 2.87
N ASP A 398 15.97 -22.92 2.46
CA ASP A 398 16.30 -24.25 1.96
C ASP A 398 15.22 -24.91 1.07
N GLY A 399 14.84 -24.22 -0.01
CA GLY A 399 13.82 -24.70 -0.94
C GLY A 399 12.38 -24.65 -0.44
N LYS A 400 12.13 -24.03 0.70
CA LYS A 400 10.81 -23.90 1.33
C LYS A 400 10.41 -22.43 1.46
N ILE A 401 9.11 -22.16 1.41
CA ILE A 401 8.52 -20.88 1.73
C ILE A 401 7.64 -21.07 2.96
N ILE A 402 7.95 -20.31 4.00
CA ILE A 402 7.24 -20.36 5.27
C ILE A 402 6.29 -19.17 5.38
N VAL A 403 5.06 -19.45 5.76
CA VAL A 403 4.01 -18.43 5.97
C VAL A 403 3.24 -18.70 7.26
N GLY A 404 2.81 -17.62 7.90
CA GLY A 404 1.84 -17.64 8.99
C GLY A 404 0.51 -17.04 8.51
N VAL A 405 -0.41 -16.78 9.45
CA VAL A 405 -1.69 -16.15 9.16
C VAL A 405 -2.01 -15.06 10.17
N THR A 406 -2.86 -14.12 9.77
CA THR A 406 -3.47 -13.14 10.66
C THR A 406 -4.87 -13.59 11.09
N SER A 407 -5.66 -12.67 11.64
CA SER A 407 -7.10 -12.84 11.89
C SER A 407 -7.44 -13.51 13.22
N GLY A 408 -6.57 -13.34 14.20
CA GLY A 408 -6.87 -13.71 15.60
C GLY A 408 -8.15 -13.06 16.10
N GLU A 409 -8.41 -11.82 15.67
CA GLU A 409 -9.59 -11.01 16.00
C GLU A 409 -10.92 -11.65 15.53
N CYS A 410 -10.88 -12.53 14.54
CA CYS A 410 -12.05 -13.29 14.07
C CYS A 410 -12.21 -14.65 14.75
N ALA A 411 -11.60 -14.85 15.89
CA ALA A 411 -11.64 -16.13 16.62
C ALA A 411 -11.12 -17.31 15.77
N LEU A 412 -10.08 -17.06 14.95
CA LEU A 412 -9.41 -18.07 14.15
C LEU A 412 -8.08 -18.44 14.79
N THR A 413 -7.80 -19.73 14.84
CA THR A 413 -6.51 -20.23 15.32
C THR A 413 -5.41 -19.99 14.31
N GLY A 414 -4.31 -19.38 14.74
CA GLY A 414 -3.12 -19.20 13.93
C GLY A 414 -2.41 -20.51 13.62
N PHE A 415 -1.60 -20.49 12.58
CA PHE A 415 -0.71 -21.59 12.20
C PHE A 415 0.51 -21.07 11.41
N VAL A 416 1.52 -21.92 11.32
CA VAL A 416 2.68 -21.74 10.45
C VAL A 416 2.71 -22.88 9.46
N ASP A 417 2.78 -22.58 8.17
CA ASP A 417 2.85 -23.54 7.08
C ASP A 417 4.20 -23.45 6.36
N ALA A 418 4.68 -24.59 5.85
CA ALA A 418 5.76 -24.62 4.87
C ALA A 418 5.27 -25.16 3.54
N TYR A 419 5.76 -24.55 2.46
CA TYR A 419 5.48 -24.93 1.08
C TYR A 419 6.76 -25.17 0.31
N ASP A 420 6.77 -26.14 -0.59
CA ASP A 420 7.84 -26.33 -1.56
C ASP A 420 7.93 -25.12 -2.48
N ALA A 421 9.05 -24.43 -2.51
CA ALA A 421 9.23 -23.18 -3.25
C ALA A 421 9.03 -23.33 -4.77
N ARG A 422 9.33 -24.51 -5.33
CA ARG A 422 9.24 -24.77 -6.76
C ARG A 422 7.79 -25.03 -7.20
N THR A 423 7.02 -25.74 -6.40
CA THR A 423 5.71 -26.29 -6.79
C THR A 423 4.51 -25.69 -6.05
N GLY A 424 4.73 -25.00 -4.93
CA GLY A 424 3.66 -24.53 -4.05
C GLY A 424 2.99 -25.65 -3.23
N LYS A 425 3.52 -26.89 -3.26
CA LYS A 425 2.95 -28.02 -2.50
C LYS A 425 3.18 -27.81 -0.99
N LYS A 426 2.12 -27.90 -0.19
CA LYS A 426 2.21 -27.87 1.27
C LYS A 426 3.06 -29.04 1.78
N LEU A 427 4.02 -28.75 2.65
CA LEU A 427 4.93 -29.71 3.27
C LEU A 427 4.46 -30.08 4.69
N TRP A 428 4.18 -29.07 5.51
CA TRP A 428 3.70 -29.25 6.88
C TRP A 428 2.91 -28.02 7.36
N ARG A 429 2.11 -28.22 8.43
CA ARG A 429 1.41 -27.18 9.21
C ARG A 429 1.64 -27.40 10.69
N THR A 430 1.91 -26.32 11.42
CA THR A 430 2.00 -26.28 12.87
C THR A 430 1.04 -25.24 13.40
N HIS A 431 0.09 -25.65 14.25
CA HIS A 431 -0.87 -24.74 14.87
C HIS A 431 -0.24 -23.97 16.02
N SER A 432 -0.67 -22.73 16.22
CA SER A 432 -0.23 -21.85 17.30
C SER A 432 -1.06 -22.00 18.60
N THR A 433 -2.05 -22.88 18.60
CA THR A 433 -2.77 -23.31 19.80
C THR A 433 -2.69 -24.83 19.95
N PRO A 434 -2.77 -25.35 21.18
CA PRO A 434 -2.73 -26.81 21.42
C PRO A 434 -3.92 -27.51 20.76
N GLN A 435 -3.64 -28.48 19.91
CA GLN A 435 -4.65 -29.27 19.22
C GLN A 435 -5.25 -30.38 20.13
N PRO A 436 -6.40 -30.98 19.77
CA PRO A 436 -6.95 -32.12 20.53
C PRO A 436 -5.91 -33.23 20.74
N GLY A 437 -5.70 -33.62 21.98
CA GLY A 437 -4.68 -34.61 22.38
C GLY A 437 -3.33 -33.99 22.83
N ASP A 438 -3.10 -32.71 22.64
CA ASP A 438 -1.95 -32.02 23.21
C ASP A 438 -2.15 -31.80 24.73
N PRO A 439 -1.22 -32.25 25.61
CA PRO A 439 -1.33 -32.08 27.05
C PRO A 439 -1.40 -30.61 27.50
N ASN A 440 -0.91 -29.68 26.70
CA ASN A 440 -0.96 -28.25 26.97
C ASN A 440 -2.33 -27.62 26.69
N ARG A 441 -3.28 -28.38 26.12
CA ARG A 441 -4.64 -27.89 25.88
C ARG A 441 -5.35 -27.47 27.17
N LYS A 442 -5.01 -28.11 28.31
CA LYS A 442 -5.48 -27.72 29.65
C LYS A 442 -5.12 -26.29 30.08
N SER A 443 -4.20 -25.63 29.39
CA SER A 443 -3.91 -24.19 29.60
C SER A 443 -5.02 -23.27 29.10
N TRP A 444 -6.04 -23.84 28.46
CA TRP A 444 -7.26 -23.17 28.02
C TRP A 444 -8.45 -23.75 28.79
N ASN A 445 -9.21 -22.90 29.47
CA ASN A 445 -10.37 -23.35 30.23
C ASN A 445 -11.61 -22.50 29.90
N PRO A 446 -12.63 -23.07 29.26
CA PRO A 446 -12.72 -24.51 28.86
C PRO A 446 -11.73 -24.84 27.71
N GLU A 447 -11.23 -26.06 27.66
CA GLU A 447 -10.25 -26.52 26.65
C GLU A 447 -10.71 -26.25 25.21
N LYS A 448 -12.02 -26.28 24.97
CA LYS A 448 -12.60 -25.96 23.66
C LYS A 448 -12.32 -24.53 23.21
N SER A 449 -12.02 -23.61 24.13
CA SER A 449 -11.68 -22.23 23.75
C SER A 449 -10.38 -22.13 22.93
N ALA A 450 -9.50 -23.12 23.00
CA ALA A 450 -8.32 -23.22 22.14
C ALA A 450 -8.65 -23.35 20.64
N ASP A 451 -9.84 -23.86 20.28
CA ASP A 451 -10.27 -24.02 18.88
C ASP A 451 -10.58 -22.67 18.21
N PHE A 452 -10.80 -21.64 19.02
CA PHE A 452 -11.08 -20.27 18.61
C PHE A 452 -10.07 -19.29 19.20
N GLY A 453 -8.91 -19.81 19.59
CA GLY A 453 -7.97 -19.17 20.51
C GLY A 453 -7.12 -18.04 19.94
N GLY A 454 -7.35 -17.58 18.72
CA GLY A 454 -6.51 -16.51 18.16
C GLY A 454 -5.07 -16.99 17.95
N SER A 455 -4.12 -16.41 18.68
CA SER A 455 -2.67 -16.68 18.53
C SER A 455 -2.17 -16.52 17.09
N PRO A 456 -2.46 -15.41 16.41
CA PRO A 456 -2.08 -15.23 15.00
C PRO A 456 -0.56 -15.23 14.84
N THR A 457 -0.10 -15.66 13.67
CA THR A 457 1.31 -15.80 13.32
C THR A 457 1.71 -14.77 12.27
N TRP A 458 1.24 -13.54 12.45
CA TRP A 458 1.17 -12.45 11.47
C TRP A 458 2.47 -11.72 11.18
N THR A 459 3.54 -11.99 11.90
CA THR A 459 4.87 -11.42 11.65
C THR A 459 5.80 -12.45 11.03
N THR A 460 6.77 -11.99 10.22
CA THR A 460 7.78 -12.85 9.61
C THR A 460 8.70 -13.42 10.68
N GLY A 461 8.89 -14.72 10.69
CA GLY A 461 9.82 -15.40 11.58
C GLY A 461 11.29 -15.21 11.20
N THR A 462 12.16 -15.85 11.96
CA THR A 462 13.61 -15.91 11.74
C THR A 462 14.09 -17.36 11.67
N TYR A 463 15.28 -17.57 11.12
CA TYR A 463 15.81 -18.91 10.95
C TYR A 463 17.29 -18.98 11.32
N ASP A 464 17.62 -19.98 12.13
CA ASP A 464 18.98 -20.36 12.47
C ASP A 464 19.41 -21.55 11.62
N ALA A 465 20.35 -21.30 10.72
CA ALA A 465 20.86 -22.31 9.79
C ALA A 465 21.74 -23.38 10.46
N ASP A 466 22.38 -23.06 11.58
CA ASP A 466 23.28 -23.98 12.29
C ASP A 466 22.51 -25.08 13.00
N THR A 467 21.35 -24.74 13.56
CA THR A 467 20.51 -25.69 14.31
C THR A 467 19.28 -26.17 13.53
N ASP A 468 19.10 -25.71 12.27
CA ASP A 468 17.92 -25.96 11.43
C ASP A 468 16.64 -25.64 12.19
N THR A 469 16.61 -24.48 12.86
CA THR A 469 15.51 -24.05 13.72
C THR A 469 14.84 -22.80 13.19
N LEU A 470 13.55 -22.88 12.98
CA LEU A 470 12.68 -21.74 12.66
C LEU A 470 12.11 -21.18 13.94
N TYR A 471 12.25 -19.88 14.17
CA TYR A 471 11.63 -19.16 15.27
C TYR A 471 10.46 -18.33 14.74
N TRP A 472 9.27 -18.58 15.29
CA TRP A 472 8.08 -17.87 14.85
C TRP A 472 7.30 -17.31 16.03
N GLN A 473 6.91 -16.04 15.94
CA GLN A 473 6.16 -15.36 16.98
C GLN A 473 4.66 -15.64 16.82
N THR A 474 3.97 -15.69 17.95
CA THR A 474 2.52 -15.76 18.03
C THR A 474 1.96 -14.52 18.72
N GLY A 475 0.84 -14.02 18.23
CA GLY A 475 0.12 -12.90 18.83
C GLY A 475 -0.75 -13.30 20.01
N ASN A 476 -1.57 -12.35 20.43
CA ASN A 476 -2.48 -12.49 21.56
C ASN A 476 -3.53 -13.60 21.35
N PRO A 477 -4.09 -14.16 22.44
CA PRO A 477 -5.22 -15.06 22.35
C PRO A 477 -6.52 -14.30 22.03
N GLY A 478 -7.47 -14.96 21.38
CA GLY A 478 -8.81 -14.44 21.12
C GLY A 478 -9.85 -14.97 22.14
N PRO A 479 -10.89 -14.19 22.50
CA PRO A 479 -11.11 -12.76 22.16
C PRO A 479 -10.09 -11.83 22.81
N ASP A 480 -9.74 -10.74 22.12
CA ASP A 480 -8.63 -9.87 22.48
C ASP A 480 -8.78 -9.20 23.86
N TYR A 481 -9.99 -8.75 24.17
CA TYR A 481 -10.27 -7.92 25.35
C TYR A 481 -11.05 -8.65 26.46
N ASP A 482 -11.51 -9.89 26.22
CA ASP A 482 -12.25 -10.69 27.19
C ASP A 482 -11.58 -12.02 27.47
N GLY A 483 -10.72 -12.06 28.48
CA GLY A 483 -10.07 -13.27 28.95
C GLY A 483 -10.97 -14.21 29.78
N THR A 484 -12.15 -13.75 30.22
CA THR A 484 -13.01 -14.53 31.12
C THR A 484 -13.53 -15.83 30.49
N VAL A 485 -13.64 -15.85 29.16
CA VAL A 485 -14.12 -17.00 28.38
C VAL A 485 -13.03 -18.04 28.07
N ARG A 486 -11.78 -17.77 28.47
CA ARG A 486 -10.59 -18.58 28.16
C ARG A 486 -9.60 -18.63 29.33
N ALA A 487 -10.05 -18.91 30.51
CA ALA A 487 -9.19 -18.97 31.70
C ALA A 487 -7.97 -19.89 31.51
N GLY A 488 -6.87 -19.61 32.24
CA GLY A 488 -5.59 -20.31 32.14
C GLY A 488 -4.57 -19.53 31.30
N ASP A 489 -3.38 -20.08 31.13
CA ASP A 489 -2.23 -19.38 30.49
C ASP A 489 -2.38 -19.17 28.99
N ASN A 490 -3.30 -19.87 28.32
CA ASN A 490 -3.60 -19.80 26.88
C ASN A 490 -2.37 -20.09 25.98
N LEU A 491 -1.68 -21.22 26.21
CA LEU A 491 -0.57 -21.66 25.38
C LEU A 491 -1.05 -21.91 23.93
N TYR A 492 -0.35 -21.58 22.88
CA TYR A 492 0.96 -20.94 22.79
C TYR A 492 0.83 -19.48 22.32
N SER A 493 -0.14 -18.72 22.83
CA SER A 493 -0.28 -17.30 22.51
C SER A 493 0.85 -16.48 23.15
N CYS A 494 1.11 -15.28 22.60
CA CYS A 494 2.15 -14.35 23.07
C CYS A 494 3.50 -15.03 23.30
N SER A 495 3.89 -15.90 22.38
CA SER A 495 5.04 -16.80 22.50
C SER A 495 5.99 -16.68 21.31
N VAL A 496 7.20 -17.20 21.49
CA VAL A 496 8.04 -17.66 20.40
C VAL A 496 7.98 -19.20 20.34
N LEU A 497 7.77 -19.70 19.13
CA LEU A 497 7.80 -21.14 18.82
C LEU A 497 9.12 -21.47 18.14
N ALA A 498 9.87 -22.44 18.65
CA ALA A 498 11.04 -23.00 17.97
C ALA A 498 10.62 -24.28 17.25
N LEU A 499 10.64 -24.25 15.93
CA LEU A 499 10.17 -25.34 15.07
C LEU A 499 11.33 -25.98 14.33
N ASP A 500 11.29 -27.26 14.15
CA ASP A 500 12.16 -27.98 13.21
C ASP A 500 11.76 -27.57 11.78
N ALA A 501 12.66 -26.98 11.02
CA ALA A 501 12.35 -26.39 9.72
C ALA A 501 11.99 -27.42 8.63
N LYS A 502 12.35 -28.70 8.80
CA LYS A 502 12.00 -29.78 7.86
C LYS A 502 10.60 -30.32 8.08
N THR A 503 10.20 -30.44 9.33
CA THR A 503 9.00 -31.19 9.72
C THR A 503 7.89 -30.31 10.32
N GLY A 504 8.20 -29.06 10.70
CA GLY A 504 7.33 -28.19 11.47
C GLY A 504 7.16 -28.60 12.94
N LYS A 505 7.80 -29.70 13.36
CA LYS A 505 7.66 -30.17 14.74
C LYS A 505 8.19 -29.15 15.72
N MET A 506 7.38 -28.78 16.73
CA MET A 506 7.79 -27.87 17.80
C MET A 506 8.89 -28.54 18.63
N LYS A 507 10.06 -27.86 18.72
CA LYS A 507 11.20 -28.26 19.56
C LYS A 507 10.99 -27.76 20.99
N TRP A 508 10.60 -26.48 21.11
CA TRP A 508 10.25 -25.82 22.37
C TRP A 508 9.48 -24.52 22.08
N TRP A 509 8.94 -23.91 23.15
CA TRP A 509 8.31 -22.57 23.10
C TRP A 509 8.69 -21.78 24.35
N PHE A 510 8.52 -20.47 24.27
CA PHE A 510 8.59 -19.57 25.41
C PHE A 510 7.44 -18.56 25.33
N GLN A 511 6.61 -18.51 26.38
CA GLN A 511 5.51 -17.57 26.47
C GLN A 511 5.96 -16.33 27.24
N PHE A 512 5.80 -15.15 26.63
CA PHE A 512 6.18 -13.88 27.24
C PHE A 512 5.10 -13.38 28.20
N THR A 513 3.83 -13.51 27.81
CA THR A 513 2.68 -12.99 28.57
C THR A 513 1.60 -14.05 28.66
N PRO A 514 1.48 -14.79 29.79
CA PRO A 514 0.36 -15.69 30.03
C PRO A 514 -0.97 -14.93 30.11
N HIS A 515 -2.05 -15.53 29.64
CA HIS A 515 -3.40 -14.98 29.72
C HIS A 515 -3.52 -13.53 29.24
N ASP A 516 -2.86 -13.21 28.15
CA ASP A 516 -2.85 -11.84 27.62
C ASP A 516 -4.25 -11.37 27.23
N CYS A 517 -4.58 -10.14 27.62
CA CYS A 517 -5.78 -9.41 27.21
C CYS A 517 -5.33 -8.09 26.61
N LEU A 518 -5.04 -8.08 25.35
CA LEU A 518 -4.43 -7.00 24.56
C LEU A 518 -4.56 -5.61 25.20
N LEU A 519 -3.45 -4.94 25.51
CA LEU A 519 -3.33 -3.66 26.22
C LEU A 519 -3.60 -3.70 27.74
N TYR A 520 -4.09 -4.77 28.33
CA TYR A 520 -4.26 -4.89 29.77
C TYR A 520 -3.04 -5.50 30.46
N THR A 521 -2.39 -6.44 29.80
CA THR A 521 -1.29 -7.22 30.36
C THR A 521 0.05 -6.93 29.72
N SER A 522 0.05 -6.36 28.52
CA SER A 522 1.27 -5.90 27.87
C SER A 522 1.56 -4.45 28.25
N PRO A 523 2.72 -4.14 28.89
CA PRO A 523 3.09 -2.76 29.15
C PRO A 523 3.18 -2.02 27.82
N SER A 524 2.44 -0.92 27.73
CA SER A 524 2.52 -0.03 26.57
C SER A 524 3.92 0.59 26.53
N PRO A 525 4.55 0.72 25.35
CA PRO A 525 5.78 1.49 25.22
C PRO A 525 5.65 2.96 25.63
N ARG A 526 4.43 3.38 25.99
CA ARG A 526 4.11 4.74 26.45
C ARG A 526 3.93 4.84 27.97
N ASP A 527 3.84 3.72 28.66
CA ASP A 527 3.81 3.61 30.12
C ASP A 527 5.21 3.35 30.66
#